data_d8e7f83c781d60936992d1a66e6249b6
#
_entry.id   d8e7f83c781d60936992d1a66e6249b6
#
_cell.length_a   1.000
_cell.length_b   1.000
_cell.length_c   1.000
_cell.angle_alpha   90.00
_cell.angle_beta   90.00
_cell.angle_gamma   90.00
#
_symmetry.space_group_name_H-M   'P 1'
#
loop_
_entity.id
_entity.type
_entity.pdbx_description
1 polymer ?
#
loop_
_entity_poly.entity_id
_entity_poly.type
_entity_poly.pdbx_seq_one_letter_code
_entity_poly.pdbx_strand_id
1 'polypeptide(L)'
;GLAGGKGVVVTEDRDQALNHAQHCLEAGHEVVIEEFLDGPEVSLFAICDGERALPMQPAQDFKRVGNDGTGPNTGGMGAYTPLPWAPHDLVDQVSQQIIMPTLAQMQAQGTPFIGLLYVGLALTSTGPKVVEFNVRFGDPETEPLLSLLESPLASIMLAAAQADLSAIDGLRF
;
A
#
# COMPACT_ATOMS: atom_id res chain seq x y z
N GLY A 1 12.71 -5.47 -12.69
CA GLY A 1 11.42 -5.90 -13.25
C GLY A 1 10.40 -6.19 -12.16
N LEU A 2 9.13 -6.30 -12.50
CA LEU A 2 8.05 -6.60 -11.55
C LEU A 2 8.20 -8.05 -11.06
N ALA A 3 8.73 -8.22 -9.86
CA ALA A 3 8.96 -9.55 -9.26
C ALA A 3 7.96 -9.92 -8.15
N GLY A 4 7.03 -9.02 -7.82
CA GLY A 4 6.01 -9.26 -6.78
C GLY A 4 6.63 -9.65 -5.42
N GLY A 5 7.71 -8.97 -5.02
CA GLY A 5 8.45 -9.27 -3.79
C GLY A 5 9.37 -10.51 -3.86
N LYS A 6 9.34 -11.29 -4.95
CA LYS A 6 10.15 -12.52 -5.07
C LYS A 6 11.64 -12.26 -5.30
N GLY A 7 12.01 -11.04 -5.70
CA GLY A 7 13.40 -10.61 -5.91
C GLY A 7 13.99 -9.84 -4.71
N VAL A 8 13.28 -9.74 -3.59
CA VAL A 8 13.71 -9.00 -2.40
C VAL A 8 14.23 -9.97 -1.35
N VAL A 9 15.37 -9.63 -0.75
CA VAL A 9 15.90 -10.29 0.44
C VAL A 9 15.94 -9.26 1.57
N VAL A 10 15.25 -9.58 2.66
CA VAL A 10 15.29 -8.82 3.92
C VAL A 10 16.12 -9.61 4.90
N THR A 11 17.25 -9.08 5.35
CA THR A 11 18.18 -9.80 6.20
C THR A 11 19.05 -8.87 7.03
N GLU A 12 19.45 -9.31 8.21
CA GLU A 12 20.49 -8.69 9.03
C GLU A 12 21.89 -9.25 8.72
N ASP A 13 21.96 -10.35 7.96
CA ASP A 13 23.21 -10.99 7.54
C ASP A 13 23.77 -10.27 6.31
N ARG A 14 24.92 -9.59 6.53
CA ARG A 14 25.62 -8.86 5.48
C ARG A 14 26.08 -9.76 4.33
N ASP A 15 26.54 -10.97 4.63
CA ASP A 15 27.06 -11.87 3.59
C ASP A 15 25.92 -12.40 2.75
N GLN A 16 24.76 -12.68 3.33
CA GLN A 16 23.55 -13.03 2.61
C GLN A 16 23.10 -11.88 1.68
N ALA A 17 23.11 -10.64 2.16
CA ALA A 17 22.77 -9.46 1.36
C ALA A 17 23.74 -9.28 0.17
N LEU A 18 25.05 -9.39 0.42
CA LEU A 18 26.08 -9.27 -0.63
C LEU A 18 25.95 -10.37 -1.68
N ASN A 19 25.77 -11.62 -1.26
CA ASN A 19 25.59 -12.75 -2.17
C ASN A 19 24.36 -12.57 -3.06
N HIS A 20 23.24 -12.10 -2.49
CA HIS A 20 22.04 -11.83 -3.27
C HIS A 20 22.24 -10.69 -4.26
N ALA A 21 22.87 -9.59 -3.83
CA ALA A 21 23.18 -8.46 -4.70
C ALA A 21 24.09 -8.87 -5.86
N GLN A 22 25.14 -9.66 -5.58
CA GLN A 22 26.04 -10.17 -6.61
C GLN A 22 25.31 -11.05 -7.63
N HIS A 23 24.46 -11.96 -7.15
CA HIS A 23 23.64 -12.81 -8.02
C HIS A 23 22.73 -11.98 -8.95
N CYS A 24 22.10 -10.92 -8.44
CA CYS A 24 21.29 -10.01 -9.24
C CYS A 24 22.13 -9.29 -10.32
N LEU A 25 23.30 -8.79 -9.96
CA LEU A 25 24.21 -8.12 -10.89
C LEU A 25 24.72 -9.06 -11.99
N GLU A 26 25.09 -10.30 -11.64
CA GLU A 26 25.50 -11.34 -12.59
C GLU A 26 24.38 -11.72 -13.56
N ALA A 27 23.13 -11.65 -13.11
CA ALA A 27 21.93 -11.82 -13.95
C ALA A 27 21.58 -10.60 -14.80
N GLY A 28 22.36 -9.51 -14.72
CA GLY A 28 22.17 -8.28 -15.48
C GLY A 28 21.05 -7.37 -14.92
N HIS A 29 20.69 -7.53 -13.64
CA HIS A 29 19.70 -6.69 -12.98
C HIS A 29 20.37 -5.56 -12.19
N GLU A 30 19.69 -4.43 -12.08
CA GLU A 30 20.03 -3.38 -11.14
C GLU A 30 19.68 -3.81 -9.70
N VAL A 31 20.48 -3.35 -8.74
CA VAL A 31 20.29 -3.64 -7.32
C VAL A 31 19.96 -2.35 -6.59
N VAL A 32 18.88 -2.37 -5.81
CA VAL A 32 18.50 -1.31 -4.87
C VAL A 32 18.71 -1.84 -3.46
N ILE A 33 19.39 -1.05 -2.63
CA ILE A 33 19.61 -1.36 -1.21
C ILE A 33 18.85 -0.31 -0.41
N GLU A 34 17.91 -0.75 0.39
CA GLU A 34 17.02 0.08 1.17
C GLU A 34 17.25 -0.12 2.67
N GLU A 35 16.78 0.84 3.47
CA GLU A 35 16.76 0.66 4.93
C GLU A 35 15.83 -0.50 5.31
N PHE A 36 16.16 -1.18 6.41
CA PHE A 36 15.24 -2.16 6.99
C PHE A 36 14.06 -1.42 7.64
N LEU A 37 12.85 -1.77 7.25
CA LEU A 37 11.63 -1.25 7.85
C LEU A 37 11.12 -2.26 8.89
N ASP A 38 11.18 -1.88 10.15
CA ASP A 38 10.63 -2.65 11.25
C ASP A 38 9.09 -2.49 11.29
N GLY A 39 8.41 -3.41 11.97
CA GLY A 39 6.97 -3.35 12.19
C GLY A 39 6.10 -4.06 11.14
N PRO A 40 4.80 -4.16 11.42
CA PRO A 40 3.87 -4.87 10.56
C PRO A 40 3.54 -4.10 9.28
N GLU A 41 3.32 -4.85 8.19
CA GLU A 41 2.81 -4.28 6.95
C GLU A 41 1.31 -4.02 7.04
N VAL A 42 0.87 -2.93 6.41
CA VAL A 42 -0.53 -2.49 6.31
C VAL A 42 -0.78 -1.96 4.91
N SER A 43 -1.96 -2.24 4.39
CA SER A 43 -2.47 -1.73 3.13
C SER A 43 -3.47 -0.61 3.39
N LEU A 44 -3.28 0.57 2.80
CA LEU A 44 -4.25 1.65 2.81
C LEU A 44 -4.61 2.05 1.39
N PHE A 45 -5.90 2.08 1.10
CA PHE A 45 -6.42 2.47 -0.21
C PHE A 45 -7.03 3.86 -0.16
N ALA A 46 -6.93 4.60 -1.26
CA ALA A 46 -7.63 5.87 -1.43
C ALA A 46 -8.17 6.00 -2.85
N ILE A 47 -9.41 6.43 -2.99
CA ILE A 47 -10.01 6.80 -4.27
C ILE A 47 -9.68 8.26 -4.53
N CYS A 48 -9.04 8.56 -5.65
CA CYS A 48 -8.47 9.86 -5.99
C CYS A 48 -9.08 10.43 -7.27
N ASP A 49 -9.23 11.77 -7.31
CA ASP A 49 -9.72 12.53 -8.47
C ASP A 49 -8.67 13.45 -9.11
N GLY A 50 -7.43 13.35 -8.65
CA GLY A 50 -6.32 14.20 -9.09
C GLY A 50 -5.92 15.25 -8.07
N GLU A 51 -6.84 15.73 -7.26
CA GLU A 51 -6.60 16.73 -6.22
C GLU A 51 -7.00 16.24 -4.83
N ARG A 52 -8.07 15.46 -4.76
CA ARG A 52 -8.66 14.93 -3.52
C ARG A 52 -8.45 13.43 -3.42
N ALA A 53 -8.46 12.93 -2.20
CA ALA A 53 -8.43 11.52 -1.89
C ALA A 53 -9.52 11.18 -0.86
N LEU A 54 -10.21 10.07 -1.08
CA LEU A 54 -11.12 9.44 -0.13
C LEU A 54 -10.45 8.17 0.39
N PRO A 55 -9.80 8.23 1.56
CA PRO A 55 -9.13 7.06 2.13
C PRO A 55 -10.17 6.03 2.59
N MET A 56 -9.82 4.75 2.44
CA MET A 56 -10.58 3.62 2.95
C MET A 56 -10.05 3.22 4.33
N GLN A 57 -10.63 2.19 4.93
CA GLN A 57 -10.08 1.62 6.15
C GLN A 57 -8.75 0.90 5.87
N PRO A 58 -7.80 0.90 6.82
CA PRO A 58 -6.58 0.11 6.68
C PRO A 58 -6.90 -1.38 6.75
N ALA A 59 -6.22 -2.17 5.93
CA ALA A 59 -6.33 -3.62 5.92
C ALA A 59 -4.95 -4.25 6.09
N GLN A 60 -4.92 -5.48 6.54
CA GLN A 60 -3.70 -6.29 6.60
C GLN A 60 -3.91 -7.60 5.87
N ASP A 61 -2.98 -7.93 4.97
CA ASP A 61 -2.91 -9.24 4.34
C ASP A 61 -1.86 -10.14 5.02
N PHE A 62 -2.05 -11.44 4.89
CA PHE A 62 -1.09 -12.45 5.35
C PHE A 62 -0.37 -13.04 4.15
N LYS A 63 0.86 -12.55 3.90
CA LYS A 63 1.66 -12.92 2.72
C LYS A 63 2.43 -14.23 2.90
N ARG A 64 2.72 -14.62 4.14
CA ARG A 64 3.49 -15.84 4.44
C ARG A 64 2.62 -17.07 4.46
N VAL A 65 3.12 -18.17 3.88
CA VAL A 65 2.36 -19.43 3.77
C VAL A 65 2.18 -20.16 5.10
N GLY A 66 3.10 -19.98 6.03
CA GLY A 66 3.10 -20.67 7.33
C GLY A 66 2.47 -19.84 8.45
N ASN A 67 2.16 -20.49 9.54
CA ASN A 67 1.67 -19.87 10.77
C ASN A 67 2.70 -18.85 11.31
N ASP A 68 2.22 -17.85 12.04
CA ASP A 68 3.04 -16.82 12.70
C ASP A 68 3.97 -16.07 11.72
N GLY A 69 3.54 -15.90 10.48
CA GLY A 69 4.30 -15.17 9.47
C GLY A 69 5.57 -15.87 9.00
N THR A 70 5.60 -17.20 9.03
CA THR A 70 6.75 -18.01 8.60
C THR A 70 6.63 -18.51 7.16
N GLY A 71 7.75 -19.01 6.61
CA GLY A 71 7.78 -19.59 5.28
C GLY A 71 7.90 -18.56 4.14
N PRO A 72 7.80 -18.99 2.88
CA PRO A 72 7.93 -18.11 1.73
C PRO A 72 6.74 -17.15 1.58
N ASN A 73 6.97 -16.03 0.90
CA ASN A 73 5.92 -15.11 0.50
C ASN A 73 5.01 -15.74 -0.56
N THR A 74 3.72 -15.40 -0.50
CA THR A 74 2.69 -15.75 -1.48
C THR A 74 2.08 -14.47 -2.07
N GLY A 75 1.07 -14.60 -2.91
CA GLY A 75 0.26 -13.46 -3.38
C GLY A 75 -0.74 -12.92 -2.35
N GLY A 76 -0.91 -13.63 -1.22
CA GLY A 76 -1.85 -13.34 -0.16
C GLY A 76 -2.59 -14.63 0.25
N MET A 77 -2.66 -14.87 1.57
CA MET A 77 -3.36 -16.03 2.17
C MET A 77 -4.72 -15.64 2.74
N GLY A 78 -5.01 -14.35 2.80
CA GLY A 78 -6.23 -13.77 3.35
C GLY A 78 -5.93 -12.39 3.92
N ALA A 79 -6.96 -11.58 4.09
CA ALA A 79 -6.85 -10.24 4.64
C ALA A 79 -7.98 -9.97 5.64
N TYR A 80 -7.81 -8.94 6.46
CA TYR A 80 -8.84 -8.47 7.36
C TYR A 80 -8.80 -6.95 7.54
N THR A 81 -9.92 -6.39 7.89
CA THR A 81 -10.15 -5.01 8.31
C THR A 81 -11.40 -5.00 9.23
N PRO A 82 -11.57 -4.07 10.17
CA PRO A 82 -10.62 -3.07 10.61
C PRO A 82 -9.43 -3.66 11.36
N LEU A 83 -8.38 -2.86 11.58
CA LEU A 83 -7.19 -3.24 12.34
C LEU A 83 -7.24 -2.68 13.77
N PRO A 84 -7.69 -3.45 14.78
CA PRO A 84 -7.90 -2.92 16.14
C PRO A 84 -6.60 -2.53 16.86
N TRP A 85 -5.46 -2.99 16.36
CA TRP A 85 -4.13 -2.71 16.90
C TRP A 85 -3.44 -1.50 16.24
N ALA A 86 -3.95 -1.05 15.08
CA ALA A 86 -3.38 0.10 14.39
C ALA A 86 -3.67 1.41 15.13
N PRO A 87 -2.81 2.42 15.05
CA PRO A 87 -3.10 3.75 15.60
C PRO A 87 -4.41 4.32 15.07
N HIS A 88 -5.21 4.92 15.93
CA HIS A 88 -6.52 5.48 15.55
C HIS A 88 -6.39 6.62 14.51
N ASP A 89 -5.29 7.32 14.49
CA ASP A 89 -4.98 8.42 13.59
C ASP A 89 -4.16 8.00 12.36
N LEU A 90 -3.97 6.69 12.14
CA LEU A 90 -3.17 6.16 11.03
C LEU A 90 -3.64 6.68 9.67
N VAL A 91 -4.96 6.66 9.42
CA VAL A 91 -5.55 7.12 8.16
C VAL A 91 -5.24 8.59 7.91
N ASP A 92 -5.37 9.42 8.95
CA ASP A 92 -5.08 10.86 8.87
C ASP A 92 -3.59 11.12 8.65
N GLN A 93 -2.71 10.41 9.38
CA GLN A 93 -1.26 10.51 9.21
C GLN A 93 -0.85 10.16 7.77
N VAL A 94 -1.29 9.01 7.27
CA VAL A 94 -0.94 8.54 5.91
C VAL A 94 -1.53 9.48 4.85
N SER A 95 -2.76 9.96 5.06
CA SER A 95 -3.38 10.93 4.15
C SER A 95 -2.56 12.21 4.04
N GLN A 96 -2.16 12.79 5.18
CA GLN A 96 -1.43 14.07 5.21
C GLN A 96 0.03 13.94 4.80
N GLN A 97 0.70 12.87 5.22
CA GLN A 97 2.15 12.73 5.04
C GLN A 97 2.55 12.00 3.75
N ILE A 98 1.63 11.21 3.17
CA ILE A 98 1.95 10.35 2.03
C ILE A 98 1.01 10.61 0.85
N ILE A 99 -0.33 10.42 1.03
CA ILE A 99 -1.27 10.46 -0.10
C ILE A 99 -1.34 11.87 -0.70
N MET A 100 -1.66 12.88 0.10
CA MET A 100 -1.82 14.25 -0.40
C MET A 100 -0.54 14.81 -1.01
N PRO A 101 0.65 14.65 -0.41
CA PRO A 101 1.91 15.06 -1.05
C PRO A 101 2.18 14.33 -2.38
N THR A 102 1.82 13.04 -2.47
CA THR A 102 1.96 12.25 -3.71
C THR A 102 1.08 12.83 -4.81
N LEU A 103 -0.21 13.08 -4.53
CA LEU A 103 -1.14 13.69 -5.51
C LEU A 103 -0.67 15.07 -5.95
N ALA A 104 -0.26 15.92 -4.99
CA ALA A 104 0.24 17.25 -5.27
C ALA A 104 1.48 17.23 -6.17
N GLN A 105 2.41 16.30 -5.93
CA GLN A 105 3.61 16.14 -6.76
C GLN A 105 3.26 15.66 -8.17
N MET A 106 2.35 14.70 -8.30
CA MET A 106 1.92 14.22 -9.61
C MET A 106 1.19 15.31 -10.41
N GLN A 107 0.36 16.10 -9.75
CA GLN A 107 -0.30 17.26 -10.36
C GLN A 107 0.71 18.30 -10.83
N ALA A 108 1.72 18.62 -10.00
CA ALA A 108 2.78 19.56 -10.35
C ALA A 108 3.63 19.11 -11.55
N GLN A 109 3.73 17.81 -11.77
CA GLN A 109 4.40 17.21 -12.93
C GLN A 109 3.52 17.13 -14.18
N GLY A 110 2.25 17.57 -14.11
CA GLY A 110 1.30 17.50 -15.22
C GLY A 110 0.73 16.09 -15.47
N THR A 111 0.84 15.20 -14.50
CA THR A 111 0.34 13.82 -14.52
C THR A 111 -0.57 13.55 -13.32
N PRO A 112 -1.71 14.27 -13.18
CA PRO A 112 -2.60 14.09 -12.04
C PRO A 112 -3.07 12.63 -11.94
N PHE A 113 -3.10 12.09 -10.72
CA PHE A 113 -3.50 10.71 -10.49
C PHE A 113 -5.01 10.63 -10.24
N ILE A 114 -5.73 9.94 -11.12
CA ILE A 114 -7.16 9.67 -11.01
C ILE A 114 -7.36 8.16 -10.93
N GLY A 115 -8.02 7.69 -9.87
CA GLY A 115 -8.27 6.26 -9.68
C GLY A 115 -8.03 5.79 -8.26
N LEU A 116 -7.77 4.49 -8.12
CA LEU A 116 -7.47 3.89 -6.83
C LEU A 116 -5.97 3.84 -6.58
N LEU A 117 -5.53 4.55 -5.55
CA LEU A 117 -4.17 4.47 -5.02
C LEU A 117 -4.12 3.44 -3.89
N TYR A 118 -3.25 2.48 -4.02
CA TYR A 118 -2.92 1.52 -2.96
C TYR A 118 -1.55 1.90 -2.40
N VAL A 119 -1.50 2.18 -1.12
CA VAL A 119 -0.27 2.49 -0.38
C VAL A 119 0.06 1.29 0.50
N GLY A 120 1.10 0.55 0.14
CA GLY A 120 1.70 -0.48 0.99
C GLY A 120 2.63 0.18 2.01
N LEU A 121 2.39 -0.06 3.27
CA LEU A 121 3.05 0.58 4.40
C LEU A 121 3.71 -0.43 5.31
N ALA A 122 4.81 -0.04 5.95
CA ALA A 122 5.30 -0.62 7.19
C ALA A 122 5.03 0.37 8.33
N LEU A 123 4.37 -0.08 9.41
CA LEU A 123 4.15 0.73 10.60
C LEU A 123 5.36 0.62 11.51
N THR A 124 6.40 1.41 11.20
CA THR A 124 7.67 1.36 11.90
C THR A 124 7.62 2.06 13.26
N SER A 125 8.64 1.83 14.08
CA SER A 125 8.83 2.53 15.37
C SER A 125 8.93 4.06 15.24
N THR A 126 9.19 4.56 14.01
CA THR A 126 9.31 6.01 13.71
C THR A 126 8.11 6.55 12.92
N GLY A 127 7.06 5.76 12.75
CA GLY A 127 5.84 6.11 12.00
C GLY A 127 5.64 5.29 10.72
N PRO A 128 4.58 5.58 9.94
CA PRO A 128 4.30 4.87 8.72
C PRO A 128 5.35 5.19 7.65
N LYS A 129 5.89 4.16 7.02
CA LYS A 129 6.83 4.22 5.89
C LYS A 129 6.26 3.54 4.68
N VAL A 130 6.47 4.11 3.49
CA VAL A 130 5.99 3.51 2.24
C VAL A 130 6.90 2.36 1.84
N VAL A 131 6.30 1.20 1.59
CA VAL A 131 6.95 0.05 0.97
C VAL A 131 6.80 0.14 -0.54
N GLU A 132 5.55 0.32 -1.01
CA GLU A 132 5.25 0.44 -2.44
C GLU A 132 3.93 1.18 -2.69
N PHE A 133 3.75 1.66 -3.91
CA PHE A 133 2.47 2.09 -4.44
C PHE A 133 1.97 1.10 -5.50
N ASN A 134 0.67 0.84 -5.48
CA ASN A 134 -0.04 0.15 -6.55
C ASN A 134 -1.24 1.00 -7.01
N VAL A 135 -1.72 0.77 -8.22
CA VAL A 135 -2.82 1.56 -8.85
C VAL A 135 -4.03 0.68 -9.17
N ARG A 136 -4.31 -0.25 -8.26
CA ARG A 136 -5.37 -1.25 -8.35
C ARG A 136 -5.85 -1.65 -6.97
N PHE A 137 -7.02 -2.28 -6.92
CA PHE A 137 -7.46 -2.99 -5.72
C PHE A 137 -6.47 -4.11 -5.34
N GLY A 138 -6.35 -4.37 -4.06
CA GLY A 138 -5.57 -5.48 -3.52
C GLY A 138 -6.34 -6.80 -3.65
N ASP A 139 -5.59 -7.87 -3.71
CA ASP A 139 -6.08 -9.23 -3.58
C ASP A 139 -5.16 -9.90 -2.55
N PRO A 140 -5.69 -10.25 -1.35
CA PRO A 140 -7.10 -10.39 -0.95
C PRO A 140 -7.75 -9.23 -0.17
N GLU A 141 -7.16 -8.03 -0.09
CA GLU A 141 -7.67 -6.95 0.79
C GLU A 141 -9.03 -6.38 0.35
N THR A 142 -9.37 -6.49 -0.93
CA THR A 142 -10.62 -5.92 -1.48
C THR A 142 -11.86 -6.54 -0.86
N GLU A 143 -11.87 -7.84 -0.64
CA GLU A 143 -13.01 -8.57 -0.12
C GLU A 143 -13.47 -8.05 1.24
N PRO A 144 -12.61 -7.99 2.28
CA PRO A 144 -13.03 -7.46 3.57
C PRO A 144 -13.31 -5.96 3.54
N LEU A 145 -12.60 -5.16 2.73
CA LEU A 145 -12.85 -3.73 2.61
C LEU A 145 -14.24 -3.44 2.04
N LEU A 146 -14.58 -4.07 0.92
CA LEU A 146 -15.88 -3.83 0.26
C LEU A 146 -17.04 -4.46 1.03
N SER A 147 -16.80 -5.50 1.82
CA SER A 147 -17.82 -6.10 2.70
C SER A 147 -18.26 -5.13 3.81
N LEU A 148 -17.42 -4.20 4.22
CA LEU A 148 -17.73 -3.20 5.24
C LEU A 148 -18.17 -1.85 4.66
N LEU A 149 -17.94 -1.61 3.36
CA LEU A 149 -18.24 -0.33 2.73
C LEU A 149 -19.75 -0.14 2.58
N GLU A 150 -20.31 0.84 3.31
CA GLU A 150 -21.72 1.25 3.19
C GLU A 150 -21.95 2.29 2.09
N SER A 151 -20.92 3.08 1.77
CA SER A 151 -21.00 4.09 0.72
C SER A 151 -21.14 3.46 -0.65
N PRO A 152 -21.94 4.05 -1.59
CA PRO A 152 -22.21 3.46 -2.90
C PRO A 152 -20.98 3.51 -3.80
N LEU A 153 -20.20 2.42 -3.84
CA LEU A 153 -18.92 2.33 -4.56
C LEU A 153 -19.01 2.79 -6.01
N ALA A 154 -20.04 2.36 -6.74
CA ALA A 154 -20.18 2.71 -8.16
C ALA A 154 -20.30 4.24 -8.37
N SER A 155 -21.04 4.94 -7.52
CA SER A 155 -21.17 6.40 -7.59
C SER A 155 -19.85 7.10 -7.26
N ILE A 156 -19.10 6.59 -6.28
CA ILE A 156 -17.81 7.13 -5.90
C ILE A 156 -16.79 6.95 -7.03
N MET A 157 -16.74 5.76 -7.63
CA MET A 157 -15.86 5.47 -8.76
C MET A 157 -16.20 6.31 -9.99
N LEU A 158 -17.49 6.57 -10.23
CA LEU A 158 -17.92 7.46 -11.31
C LEU A 158 -17.47 8.91 -11.05
N ALA A 159 -17.66 9.42 -9.83
CA ALA A 159 -17.21 10.76 -9.44
C ALA A 159 -15.70 10.92 -9.57
N ALA A 160 -14.93 9.92 -9.12
CA ALA A 160 -13.48 9.91 -9.31
C ALA A 160 -13.10 9.93 -10.80
N ALA A 161 -13.74 9.11 -11.64
CA ALA A 161 -13.49 9.07 -13.07
C ALA A 161 -13.84 10.38 -13.79
N GLN A 162 -14.76 11.16 -13.23
CA GLN A 162 -15.12 12.50 -13.68
C GLN A 162 -14.19 13.60 -13.09
N ALA A 163 -13.18 13.22 -12.31
CA ALA A 163 -12.29 14.11 -11.59
C ALA A 163 -13.03 15.08 -10.65
N ASP A 164 -14.08 14.61 -9.98
CA ASP A 164 -14.90 15.43 -9.06
C ASP A 164 -15.42 14.60 -7.87
N LEU A 165 -14.64 14.56 -6.83
CA LEU A 165 -15.03 14.02 -5.51
C LEU A 165 -15.56 15.09 -4.55
N SER A 166 -15.81 16.33 -5.03
CA SER A 166 -16.13 17.48 -4.18
C SER A 166 -17.44 17.32 -3.39
N ALA A 167 -18.39 16.56 -3.92
CA ALA A 167 -19.69 16.29 -3.28
C ALA A 167 -19.64 15.14 -2.26
N ILE A 168 -18.49 14.51 -2.05
CA ILE A 168 -18.34 13.35 -1.17
C ILE A 168 -17.41 13.72 -0.01
N ASP A 169 -17.98 13.87 1.19
CA ASP A 169 -17.21 14.30 2.38
C ASP A 169 -16.34 13.18 2.96
N GLY A 170 -16.66 11.91 2.70
CA GLY A 170 -15.92 10.74 3.17
C GLY A 170 -16.64 9.44 2.89
N LEU A 171 -15.97 8.34 3.17
CA LEU A 171 -16.52 7.00 3.05
C LEU A 171 -17.11 6.53 4.39
N ARG A 172 -18.22 5.79 4.31
CA ARG A 172 -18.84 5.14 5.49
C ARG A 172 -18.59 3.64 5.41
N PHE A 173 -18.28 3.08 6.60
CA PHE A 173 -18.00 1.67 6.83
C PHE A 173 -18.78 1.15 8.02
#